data_98a3823664cdab3f28cd46f4e9f2be1d
#
_entry.id   98a3823664cdab3f28cd46f4e9f2be1d
#
_cell.length_a   1.000
_cell.length_b   1.000
_cell.length_c   1.000
_cell.angle_alpha   90.00
_cell.angle_beta   90.00
_cell.angle_gamma   90.00
#
_symmetry.space_group_name_H-M   'P 1'
#
loop_
_entity.id
_entity.type
_entity.pdbx_description
1 polymer ?
#
loop_
_entity_poly.entity_id
_entity_poly.type
_entity_poly.pdbx_seq_one_letter_code
_entity_poly.pdbx_strand_id
1 'polypeptide(L)'
;MTHGFALRNTLAVAALAALAGCAGTAHGSRWDTPSDTGLSAEIRRTGFGIPHIRANDYAGLGFGMAYAYAQDNLCLLADQVVTVNGERAKTFGPDGTATVSFKSIPNTRSDAFFKGIVDAAALRDGYARMSPEARELLRGYIAGYNRYLKDTPPADFPAACRNAAWVRPLTLADMMRMGEEKAIQASAGAMLAGIVDAQPPGRAPVTHTVVPPHAVDVAALDRELRLRDLPIGSNGWAFGSAATENRRGVLLGNPHFPWTTTNRFYEVHLTVPGKLDVMGASIAAFPVVSIGFNRDVAWTHTVSTGRRFTLFELRLAEGDPTTYLVDGTPHKMTARTIAFDVKLPDGRIERRAHTFYDTEYGPVVSMPAAGMPWTTQKAYALRDANRGNTRMIDAWLHIAQAGDVAGIHRAIGNLGIPWVNTIAADRNGRALFVDVSATPDVSAETLKRCAHRRWPSGCLKAPAWCCWTARAAPATGRSIRPRRCRG
;
A
#
# COMPACT_ATOMS: atom_id res chain seq x y z
N MET A 1 -20.27 -70.02 -42.91
CA MET A 1 -19.70 -70.19 -41.55
C MET A 1 -18.96 -68.92 -41.28
N THR A 2 -19.56 -67.86 -40.91
CA THR A 2 -20.14 -67.31 -39.68
C THR A 2 -19.19 -67.30 -38.49
N HIS A 3 -19.05 -66.07 -38.03
CA HIS A 3 -18.55 -65.56 -36.75
C HIS A 3 -17.15 -64.90 -36.74
N GLY A 4 -17.15 -63.61 -36.53
CA GLY A 4 -15.95 -62.91 -36.06
C GLY A 4 -15.86 -61.46 -36.42
N PHE A 5 -16.90 -60.64 -36.24
CA PHE A 5 -16.80 -59.17 -36.33
C PHE A 5 -17.76 -58.48 -35.37
N ALA A 6 -17.39 -58.49 -34.10
CA ALA A 6 -18.14 -57.66 -33.12
C ALA A 6 -17.35 -57.52 -31.78
N LEU A 7 -16.11 -57.01 -31.80
CA LEU A 7 -15.43 -56.65 -30.55
C LEU A 7 -14.32 -55.60 -30.70
N ARG A 8 -14.45 -54.66 -31.62
CA ARG A 8 -13.42 -53.60 -31.79
C ARG A 8 -13.93 -52.16 -31.69
N ASN A 9 -15.24 -51.93 -31.55
CA ASN A 9 -15.76 -50.56 -31.51
C ASN A 9 -16.24 -50.04 -30.15
N THR A 10 -16.10 -50.84 -29.07
CA THR A 10 -16.52 -50.43 -27.72
C THR A 10 -15.41 -49.86 -26.83
N LEU A 11 -14.16 -49.95 -27.28
CA LEU A 11 -13.04 -49.38 -26.51
C LEU A 11 -12.60 -47.97 -26.92
N ALA A 12 -13.07 -47.48 -28.09
CA ALA A 12 -12.72 -46.15 -28.57
C ALA A 12 -13.66 -45.03 -28.03
N VAL A 13 -14.85 -45.37 -27.54
CA VAL A 13 -15.81 -44.40 -26.99
C VAL A 13 -15.58 -44.14 -25.50
N ALA A 14 -14.99 -45.08 -24.78
CA ALA A 14 -14.66 -44.89 -23.35
C ALA A 14 -13.40 -44.06 -23.11
N ALA A 15 -12.50 -43.96 -24.09
CA ALA A 15 -11.28 -43.14 -23.96
C ALA A 15 -11.54 -41.65 -24.26
N LEU A 16 -12.58 -41.28 -25.01
CA LEU A 16 -12.92 -39.88 -25.26
C LEU A 16 -13.77 -39.24 -24.13
N ALA A 17 -14.46 -40.02 -23.33
CA ALA A 17 -15.21 -39.52 -22.18
C ALA A 17 -14.33 -39.25 -20.96
N ALA A 18 -13.11 -39.83 -20.89
CA ALA A 18 -12.17 -39.61 -19.78
C ALA A 18 -11.29 -38.37 -19.99
N LEU A 19 -11.20 -37.79 -21.20
CA LEU A 19 -10.47 -36.56 -21.49
C LEU A 19 -11.33 -35.28 -21.39
N ALA A 20 -12.64 -35.40 -21.29
CA ALA A 20 -13.55 -34.27 -21.08
C ALA A 20 -13.72 -33.90 -19.58
N GLY A 21 -13.18 -34.71 -18.67
CA GLY A 21 -13.28 -34.51 -17.21
C GLY A 21 -12.17 -33.67 -16.56
N CYS A 22 -11.13 -33.27 -17.30
CA CYS A 22 -10.00 -32.45 -16.78
C CYS A 22 -9.92 -31.05 -17.39
N ALA A 23 -10.96 -30.58 -18.06
CA ALA A 23 -11.21 -29.14 -18.22
C ALA A 23 -11.81 -28.61 -16.91
N GLY A 24 -11.19 -28.94 -15.78
CA GLY A 24 -11.39 -28.29 -14.50
C GLY A 24 -11.10 -26.84 -14.68
N THR A 25 -12.13 -26.05 -14.60
CA THR A 25 -12.18 -24.61 -14.52
C THR A 25 -10.97 -24.07 -13.77
N ALA A 26 -9.98 -23.58 -14.51
CA ALA A 26 -9.02 -22.61 -14.00
C ALA A 26 -9.79 -21.29 -13.75
N HIS A 27 -10.76 -21.34 -12.84
CA HIS A 27 -11.21 -20.18 -12.10
C HIS A 27 -10.05 -19.86 -11.16
N GLY A 28 -9.10 -19.07 -11.65
CA GLY A 28 -8.22 -18.33 -10.78
C GLY A 28 -9.12 -17.74 -9.70
N SER A 29 -8.84 -18.07 -8.45
CA SER A 29 -9.60 -17.61 -7.28
C SER A 29 -9.69 -16.09 -7.34
N ARG A 30 -10.69 -15.55 -8.00
CA ARG A 30 -11.16 -14.19 -7.73
C ARG A 30 -11.55 -14.26 -6.28
N TRP A 31 -10.90 -13.47 -5.46
CA TRP A 31 -11.33 -13.32 -4.09
C TRP A 31 -12.79 -12.93 -4.15
N ASP A 32 -13.65 -13.70 -3.49
CA ASP A 32 -15.08 -13.65 -3.68
C ASP A 32 -15.61 -12.22 -3.56
N THR A 33 -16.51 -11.85 -4.48
CA THR A 33 -17.28 -10.62 -4.35
C THR A 33 -18.35 -10.87 -3.30
N PRO A 34 -18.34 -10.18 -2.15
CA PRO A 34 -19.32 -10.39 -1.10
C PRO A 34 -20.74 -10.13 -1.58
N SER A 35 -21.68 -10.97 -1.13
CA SER A 35 -23.11 -10.73 -1.32
C SER A 35 -23.58 -9.50 -0.53
N ASP A 36 -24.53 -8.76 -1.10
CA ASP A 36 -25.26 -7.66 -0.42
C ASP A 36 -26.54 -8.16 0.30
N THR A 37 -26.84 -9.45 0.22
CA THR A 37 -28.04 -10.04 0.83
C THR A 37 -28.03 -9.88 2.34
N GLY A 38 -29.08 -9.26 2.89
CA GLY A 38 -29.25 -9.04 4.33
C GLY A 38 -28.47 -7.87 4.91
N LEU A 39 -27.64 -7.18 4.11
CA LEU A 39 -26.92 -5.98 4.58
C LEU A 39 -27.82 -4.75 4.51
N SER A 40 -27.80 -3.94 5.57
CA SER A 40 -28.55 -2.69 5.64
C SER A 40 -27.82 -1.64 6.46
N ALA A 41 -28.02 -0.38 6.10
CA ALA A 41 -27.56 0.77 6.87
C ALA A 41 -28.53 1.94 6.67
N GLU A 42 -28.62 2.78 7.67
CA GLU A 42 -29.25 4.09 7.56
C GLU A 42 -28.19 5.13 7.22
N ILE A 43 -28.41 5.92 6.17
CA ILE A 43 -27.54 7.02 5.76
C ILE A 43 -28.35 8.32 5.88
N ARG A 44 -27.94 9.18 6.81
CA ARG A 44 -28.47 10.54 6.94
C ARG A 44 -27.41 11.55 6.54
N ARG A 45 -27.79 12.56 5.79
CA ARG A 45 -26.87 13.66 5.43
C ARG A 45 -27.28 14.92 6.16
N THR A 46 -26.30 15.60 6.75
CA THR A 46 -26.50 16.92 7.37
C THR A 46 -26.57 18.02 6.31
N GLY A 47 -26.79 19.27 6.73
CA GLY A 47 -26.91 20.44 5.83
C GLY A 47 -25.68 20.69 4.93
N PHE A 48 -24.50 20.19 5.31
CA PHE A 48 -23.27 20.24 4.50
C PHE A 48 -22.97 18.94 3.76
N GLY A 49 -23.91 18.01 3.71
CA GLY A 49 -23.77 16.75 2.97
C GLY A 49 -22.97 15.65 3.69
N ILE A 50 -22.48 15.89 4.91
CA ILE A 50 -21.72 14.91 5.68
C ILE A 50 -22.60 13.69 5.97
N PRO A 51 -22.20 12.46 5.57
CA PRO A 51 -22.99 11.27 5.83
C PRO A 51 -22.80 10.78 7.27
N HIS A 52 -23.92 10.57 7.95
CA HIS A 52 -24.03 9.85 9.20
C HIS A 52 -24.57 8.46 8.90
N ILE A 53 -23.79 7.44 9.17
CA ILE A 53 -24.08 6.07 8.81
C ILE A 53 -24.26 5.24 10.06
N ARG A 54 -25.44 4.62 10.17
CA ARG A 54 -25.80 3.76 11.29
C ARG A 54 -26.16 2.38 10.77
N ALA A 55 -25.59 1.34 11.38
CA ALA A 55 -25.91 -0.05 11.10
C ALA A 55 -25.91 -0.88 12.40
N ASN A 56 -26.43 -2.11 12.32
CA ASN A 56 -26.48 -3.00 13.49
C ASN A 56 -25.19 -3.81 13.68
N ASP A 57 -24.34 -3.86 12.63
CA ASP A 57 -23.07 -4.59 12.62
C ASP A 57 -22.03 -3.90 11.71
N TYR A 58 -20.81 -4.42 11.71
CA TYR A 58 -19.73 -3.84 10.91
C TYR A 58 -19.89 -4.08 9.41
N ALA A 59 -20.55 -5.16 9.00
CA ALA A 59 -20.81 -5.40 7.58
C ALA A 59 -21.82 -4.39 7.03
N GLY A 60 -22.92 -4.15 7.75
CA GLY A 60 -23.89 -3.09 7.41
C GLY A 60 -23.25 -1.70 7.44
N LEU A 61 -22.35 -1.42 8.41
CA LEU A 61 -21.65 -0.14 8.48
C LEU A 61 -20.78 0.10 7.25
N GLY A 62 -19.97 -0.91 6.87
CA GLY A 62 -19.15 -0.86 5.64
C GLY A 62 -20.00 -0.65 4.38
N PHE A 63 -21.16 -1.37 4.32
CA PHE A 63 -22.12 -1.27 3.24
C PHE A 63 -22.64 0.16 3.04
N GLY A 64 -23.12 0.77 4.12
CA GLY A 64 -23.62 2.15 4.09
C GLY A 64 -22.52 3.17 3.75
N MET A 65 -21.32 3.00 4.31
CA MET A 65 -20.21 3.90 4.05
C MET A 65 -19.78 3.87 2.57
N ALA A 66 -19.65 2.70 1.98
CA ALA A 66 -19.26 2.57 0.57
C ALA A 66 -20.32 3.12 -0.37
N TYR A 67 -21.60 2.90 -0.06
CA TYR A 67 -22.71 3.44 -0.85
C TYR A 67 -22.67 4.98 -0.83
N ALA A 68 -22.54 5.60 0.35
CA ALA A 68 -22.41 7.04 0.48
C ALA A 68 -21.13 7.59 -0.19
N TYR A 69 -20.01 6.88 -0.05
CA TYR A 69 -18.76 7.27 -0.70
C TYR A 69 -18.86 7.20 -2.23
N ALA A 70 -19.52 6.19 -2.79
CA ALA A 70 -19.73 6.06 -4.22
C ALA A 70 -20.63 7.18 -4.77
N GLN A 71 -21.66 7.62 -4.03
CA GLN A 71 -22.47 8.78 -4.42
C GLN A 71 -21.61 10.04 -4.63
N ASP A 72 -20.59 10.24 -3.78
CA ASP A 72 -19.78 11.45 -3.77
C ASP A 72 -18.48 11.33 -4.59
N ASN A 73 -17.92 10.12 -4.73
CA ASN A 73 -16.55 9.90 -5.20
C ASN A 73 -16.37 8.68 -6.13
N LEU A 74 -17.41 8.29 -6.87
CA LEU A 74 -17.38 7.11 -7.73
C LEU A 74 -16.16 7.07 -8.65
N CYS A 75 -15.97 8.12 -9.45
CA CYS A 75 -14.89 8.15 -10.45
C CYS A 75 -13.50 8.11 -9.79
N LEU A 76 -13.35 8.74 -8.63
CA LEU A 76 -12.08 8.75 -7.90
C LEU A 76 -11.71 7.36 -7.39
N LEU A 77 -12.67 6.62 -6.82
CA LEU A 77 -12.44 5.27 -6.34
C LEU A 77 -12.18 4.30 -7.51
N ALA A 78 -12.97 4.39 -8.58
CA ALA A 78 -12.78 3.55 -9.75
C ALA A 78 -11.42 3.80 -10.45
N ASP A 79 -10.96 5.05 -10.56
CA ASP A 79 -9.62 5.39 -11.07
C ASP A 79 -8.51 4.78 -10.21
N GLN A 80 -8.66 4.81 -8.89
CA GLN A 80 -7.71 4.18 -7.98
C GLN A 80 -7.67 2.66 -8.15
N VAL A 81 -8.83 2.03 -8.37
CA VAL A 81 -8.90 0.58 -8.67
C VAL A 81 -8.12 0.26 -9.95
N VAL A 82 -8.29 1.03 -11.02
CA VAL A 82 -7.50 0.87 -12.24
C VAL A 82 -6.00 1.02 -11.95
N THR A 83 -5.64 1.99 -11.12
CA THR A 83 -4.23 2.29 -10.75
C THR A 83 -3.57 1.12 -10.03
N VAL A 84 -4.16 0.65 -8.93
CA VAL A 84 -3.54 -0.41 -8.10
C VAL A 84 -3.57 -1.80 -8.75
N ASN A 85 -4.37 -1.97 -9.80
CA ASN A 85 -4.38 -3.18 -10.63
C ASN A 85 -3.39 -3.13 -11.79
N GLY A 86 -2.70 -2.00 -12.01
CA GLY A 86 -1.79 -1.82 -13.14
C GLY A 86 -2.50 -1.96 -14.47
N GLU A 87 -3.60 -1.21 -14.66
CA GLU A 87 -4.48 -1.25 -15.83
C GLU A 87 -4.65 0.13 -16.49
N ARG A 88 -3.85 1.12 -16.08
CA ARG A 88 -3.98 2.50 -16.57
C ARG A 88 -3.61 2.65 -18.04
N ALA A 89 -2.50 2.04 -18.47
CA ALA A 89 -2.06 2.11 -19.87
C ALA A 89 -3.05 1.44 -20.82
N LYS A 90 -3.72 0.38 -20.37
CA LYS A 90 -4.83 -0.27 -21.09
C LYS A 90 -6.08 0.61 -21.16
N THR A 91 -6.34 1.35 -20.08
CA THR A 91 -7.58 2.13 -19.92
C THR A 91 -7.45 3.51 -20.55
N PHE A 92 -6.38 4.23 -20.22
CA PHE A 92 -6.17 5.65 -20.54
C PHE A 92 -5.05 5.91 -21.54
N GLY A 93 -4.41 4.85 -22.07
CA GLY A 93 -3.26 4.94 -22.97
C GLY A 93 -1.92 5.14 -22.25
N PRO A 94 -0.80 4.98 -22.99
CA PRO A 94 0.55 5.00 -22.41
C PRO A 94 1.01 6.40 -21.96
N ASP A 95 0.56 7.45 -22.65
CA ASP A 95 1.08 8.82 -22.51
C ASP A 95 0.44 9.62 -21.36
N GLY A 96 -0.63 9.09 -20.77
CA GLY A 96 -1.25 9.64 -19.56
C GLY A 96 -0.44 9.40 -18.31
N THR A 97 -0.81 10.06 -17.22
CA THR A 97 -0.14 9.92 -15.92
C THR A 97 -1.12 9.54 -14.80
N ALA A 98 -0.57 8.96 -13.74
CA ALA A 98 -1.24 8.73 -12.46
C ALA A 98 -0.52 9.48 -11.35
N THR A 99 -1.24 9.86 -10.30
CA THR A 99 -0.59 10.32 -9.06
C THR A 99 -0.35 9.10 -8.16
N VAL A 100 0.91 8.69 -8.01
CA VAL A 100 1.34 7.61 -7.12
C VAL A 100 2.35 8.17 -6.13
N SER A 101 2.15 7.93 -4.83
CA SER A 101 3.03 8.44 -3.78
C SER A 101 3.33 9.94 -3.93
N PHE A 102 2.28 10.73 -4.21
CA PHE A 102 2.29 12.19 -4.42
C PHE A 102 3.06 12.66 -5.67
N LYS A 103 3.49 11.76 -6.54
CA LYS A 103 4.22 12.10 -7.78
C LYS A 103 3.37 11.80 -9.01
N SER A 104 3.54 12.59 -10.05
CA SER A 104 2.97 12.29 -11.37
C SER A 104 3.84 11.25 -12.06
N ILE A 105 3.28 10.08 -12.34
CA ILE A 105 3.98 8.91 -12.88
C ILE A 105 3.32 8.51 -14.20
N PRO A 106 4.08 8.26 -15.29
CA PRO A 106 3.52 7.74 -16.54
C PRO A 106 2.74 6.43 -16.32
N ASN A 107 1.61 6.28 -17.02
CA ASN A 107 0.72 5.12 -16.87
C ASN A 107 1.45 3.78 -17.00
N THR A 108 2.35 3.65 -17.97
CA THR A 108 3.14 2.43 -18.18
C THR A 108 4.06 2.09 -17.01
N ARG A 109 4.68 3.11 -16.38
CA ARG A 109 5.50 2.89 -15.16
C ARG A 109 4.64 2.54 -13.95
N SER A 110 3.50 3.21 -13.78
CA SER A 110 2.53 2.89 -12.74
C SER A 110 2.07 1.43 -12.85
N ASP A 111 1.70 0.99 -14.07
CA ASP A 111 1.22 -0.36 -14.31
C ASP A 111 2.31 -1.41 -14.05
N ALA A 112 3.52 -1.18 -14.56
CA ALA A 112 4.67 -2.05 -14.27
C ALA A 112 4.90 -2.17 -12.76
N PHE A 113 4.91 -1.05 -12.04
CA PHE A 113 5.14 -1.03 -10.60
C PHE A 113 4.10 -1.85 -9.84
N PHE A 114 2.81 -1.59 -10.02
CA PHE A 114 1.77 -2.30 -9.28
C PHE A 114 1.68 -3.79 -9.65
N LYS A 115 1.94 -4.15 -10.91
CA LYS A 115 2.07 -5.57 -11.32
C LYS A 115 3.30 -6.22 -10.70
N GLY A 116 4.37 -5.46 -10.49
CA GLY A 116 5.65 -5.94 -9.99
C GLY A 116 5.75 -5.98 -8.46
N ILE A 117 5.25 -4.98 -7.74
CA ILE A 117 5.49 -4.86 -6.30
C ILE A 117 4.50 -5.65 -5.44
N VAL A 118 3.27 -5.84 -5.92
CA VAL A 118 2.20 -6.46 -5.15
C VAL A 118 2.36 -7.97 -5.09
N ASP A 119 2.42 -8.51 -3.88
CA ASP A 119 2.38 -9.93 -3.59
C ASP A 119 0.96 -10.35 -3.19
N ALA A 120 0.24 -10.95 -4.13
CA ALA A 120 -1.15 -11.35 -3.92
C ALA A 120 -1.32 -12.45 -2.86
N ALA A 121 -0.30 -13.30 -2.65
CA ALA A 121 -0.34 -14.33 -1.60
C ALA A 121 -0.19 -13.67 -0.23
N ALA A 122 0.80 -12.78 -0.07
CA ALA A 122 0.99 -12.03 1.17
C ALA A 122 -0.24 -11.19 1.55
N LEU A 123 -0.93 -10.60 0.57
CA LEU A 123 -2.17 -9.86 0.83
C LEU A 123 -3.33 -10.77 1.29
N ARG A 124 -3.48 -11.97 0.69
CA ARG A 124 -4.48 -12.96 1.15
C ARG A 124 -4.22 -13.40 2.58
N ASP A 125 -2.98 -13.74 2.88
CA ASP A 125 -2.57 -14.12 4.23
C ASP A 125 -2.77 -12.98 5.22
N GLY A 126 -2.50 -11.75 4.79
CA GLY A 126 -2.76 -10.55 5.56
C GLY A 126 -4.24 -10.38 5.90
N TYR A 127 -5.12 -10.52 4.92
CA TYR A 127 -6.58 -10.47 5.13
C TYR A 127 -7.05 -11.56 6.09
N ALA A 128 -6.54 -12.79 5.97
CA ALA A 128 -6.91 -13.89 6.86
C ALA A 128 -6.55 -13.62 8.33
N ARG A 129 -5.51 -12.80 8.58
CA ARG A 129 -5.07 -12.38 9.92
C ARG A 129 -5.76 -11.15 10.49
N MET A 130 -6.57 -10.44 9.69
CA MET A 130 -7.38 -9.31 10.19
C MET A 130 -8.41 -9.77 11.21
N SER A 131 -8.83 -8.87 12.11
CA SER A 131 -9.94 -9.13 13.03
C SER A 131 -11.23 -9.49 12.27
N PRO A 132 -12.14 -10.24 12.89
CA PRO A 132 -13.46 -10.50 12.30
C PRO A 132 -14.17 -9.20 11.93
N GLU A 133 -14.15 -8.21 12.79
CA GLU A 133 -14.78 -6.90 12.61
C GLU A 133 -14.22 -6.15 11.41
N ALA A 134 -12.90 -6.12 11.23
CA ALA A 134 -12.26 -5.50 10.08
C ALA A 134 -12.59 -6.22 8.77
N ARG A 135 -12.68 -7.55 8.79
CA ARG A 135 -13.11 -8.34 7.62
C ARG A 135 -14.57 -8.10 7.25
N GLU A 136 -15.47 -8.05 8.25
CA GLU A 136 -16.88 -7.72 8.02
C GLU A 136 -17.03 -6.32 7.44
N LEU A 137 -16.32 -5.34 8.00
CA LEU A 137 -16.34 -3.96 7.53
C LEU A 137 -15.89 -3.85 6.06
N LEU A 138 -14.80 -4.55 5.67
CA LEU A 138 -14.33 -4.60 4.29
C LEU A 138 -15.33 -5.30 3.35
N ARG A 139 -15.88 -6.44 3.76
CA ARG A 139 -16.88 -7.16 2.96
C ARG A 139 -18.12 -6.30 2.72
N GLY A 140 -18.60 -5.64 3.77
CA GLY A 140 -19.70 -4.70 3.66
C GLY A 140 -19.39 -3.55 2.72
N TYR A 141 -18.20 -2.98 2.82
CA TYR A 141 -17.76 -1.89 1.95
C TYR A 141 -17.79 -2.28 0.46
N ILE A 142 -17.25 -3.45 0.12
CA ILE A 142 -17.27 -3.97 -1.26
C ILE A 142 -18.73 -4.16 -1.73
N ALA A 143 -19.57 -4.76 -0.88
CA ALA A 143 -20.98 -4.99 -1.21
C ALA A 143 -21.74 -3.67 -1.42
N GLY A 144 -21.49 -2.65 -0.58
CA GLY A 144 -22.13 -1.34 -0.66
C GLY A 144 -21.77 -0.57 -1.93
N TYR A 145 -20.49 -0.56 -2.31
CA TYR A 145 -20.07 0.01 -3.61
C TYR A 145 -20.72 -0.72 -4.78
N ASN A 146 -20.70 -2.05 -4.77
CA ASN A 146 -21.28 -2.87 -5.84
C ASN A 146 -22.80 -2.71 -5.92
N ARG A 147 -23.45 -2.47 -4.78
CA ARG A 147 -24.89 -2.16 -4.72
C ARG A 147 -25.16 -0.79 -5.36
N TYR A 148 -24.36 0.23 -5.09
CA TYR A 148 -24.50 1.52 -5.75
C TYR A 148 -24.42 1.40 -7.28
N LEU A 149 -23.50 0.59 -7.80
CA LEU A 149 -23.39 0.34 -9.25
C LEU A 149 -24.61 -0.39 -9.83
N LYS A 150 -25.30 -1.23 -9.05
CA LYS A 150 -26.54 -1.88 -9.47
C LYS A 150 -27.73 -0.91 -9.48
N ASP A 151 -27.77 -0.01 -8.49
CA ASP A 151 -28.89 0.93 -8.31
C ASP A 151 -28.78 2.15 -9.22
N THR A 152 -27.59 2.44 -9.77
CA THR A 152 -27.31 3.65 -10.56
C THR A 152 -26.92 3.26 -11.99
N PRO A 153 -27.72 3.59 -13.01
CA PRO A 153 -27.35 3.35 -14.40
C PRO A 153 -26.05 4.08 -14.78
N PRO A 154 -25.19 3.48 -15.64
CA PRO A 154 -23.93 4.11 -16.07
C PRO A 154 -24.09 5.51 -16.71
N ALA A 155 -25.26 5.77 -17.31
CA ALA A 155 -25.59 7.09 -17.87
C ALA A 155 -25.74 8.17 -16.80
N ASP A 156 -26.05 7.81 -15.56
CA ASP A 156 -26.25 8.73 -14.44
C ASP A 156 -24.95 8.92 -13.59
N PHE A 157 -23.87 8.24 -13.95
CA PHE A 157 -22.57 8.45 -13.31
C PHE A 157 -22.06 9.89 -13.53
N PRO A 158 -21.23 10.42 -12.62
CA PRO A 158 -20.60 11.71 -12.81
C PRO A 158 -19.88 11.82 -14.15
N ALA A 159 -19.86 13.01 -14.75
CA ALA A 159 -19.33 13.27 -16.10
C ALA A 159 -17.93 12.69 -16.35
N ALA A 160 -17.06 12.67 -15.34
CA ALA A 160 -15.69 12.16 -15.44
C ALA A 160 -15.60 10.64 -15.69
N CYS A 161 -16.64 9.88 -15.37
CA CYS A 161 -16.66 8.43 -15.56
C CYS A 161 -18.01 7.91 -16.11
N ARG A 162 -18.79 8.80 -16.73
CA ARG A 162 -20.09 8.44 -17.32
C ARG A 162 -19.91 7.42 -18.44
N ASN A 163 -20.66 6.33 -18.37
CA ASN A 163 -20.58 5.20 -19.30
C ASN A 163 -19.18 4.58 -19.44
N ALA A 164 -18.28 4.83 -18.48
CA ALA A 164 -16.93 4.34 -18.55
C ALA A 164 -16.85 2.85 -18.17
N ALA A 165 -16.35 2.02 -19.08
CA ALA A 165 -16.21 0.57 -18.88
C ALA A 165 -15.21 0.21 -17.75
N TRP A 166 -14.35 1.15 -17.34
CA TRP A 166 -13.41 0.94 -16.23
C TRP A 166 -14.05 1.11 -14.85
N VAL A 167 -15.28 1.66 -14.77
CA VAL A 167 -16.08 1.64 -13.55
C VAL A 167 -16.71 0.25 -13.45
N ARG A 168 -16.17 -0.57 -12.57
CA ARG A 168 -16.53 -1.96 -12.41
C ARG A 168 -16.75 -2.34 -10.95
N PRO A 169 -17.42 -3.46 -10.65
CA PRO A 169 -17.54 -3.96 -9.30
C PRO A 169 -16.18 -4.10 -8.60
N LEU A 170 -16.15 -3.71 -7.32
CA LEU A 170 -15.01 -3.93 -6.42
C LEU A 170 -14.91 -5.40 -6.04
N THR A 171 -13.66 -5.82 -5.82
CA THR A 171 -13.30 -7.11 -5.24
C THR A 171 -12.48 -6.91 -3.97
N LEU A 172 -12.35 -7.96 -3.17
CA LEU A 172 -11.48 -7.93 -2.00
C LEU A 172 -10.02 -7.65 -2.39
N ALA A 173 -9.58 -8.20 -3.51
CA ALA A 173 -8.23 -7.94 -4.04
C ALA A 173 -7.98 -6.46 -4.32
N ASP A 174 -8.97 -5.73 -4.84
CA ASP A 174 -8.84 -4.29 -5.08
C ASP A 174 -8.60 -3.53 -3.77
N MET A 175 -9.40 -3.81 -2.74
CA MET A 175 -9.26 -3.15 -1.44
C MET A 175 -7.92 -3.47 -0.76
N MET A 176 -7.47 -4.71 -0.86
CA MET A 176 -6.18 -5.11 -0.30
C MET A 176 -5.00 -4.46 -1.04
N ARG A 177 -5.08 -4.31 -2.38
CA ARG A 177 -4.09 -3.56 -3.18
C ARG A 177 -4.08 -2.07 -2.84
N MET A 178 -5.24 -1.47 -2.61
CA MET A 178 -5.33 -0.08 -2.14
C MET A 178 -4.69 0.09 -0.76
N GLY A 179 -4.87 -0.89 0.14
CA GLY A 179 -4.18 -0.92 1.43
C GLY A 179 -2.67 -0.99 1.29
N GLU A 180 -2.16 -1.85 0.42
CA GLU A 180 -0.72 -1.96 0.13
C GLU A 180 -0.17 -0.64 -0.43
N GLU A 181 -0.86 -0.02 -1.40
CA GLU A 181 -0.44 1.28 -1.95
C GLU A 181 -0.27 2.34 -0.85
N LYS A 182 -1.21 2.42 0.08
CA LYS A 182 -1.11 3.37 1.20
C LYS A 182 -0.02 3.02 2.20
N ALA A 183 0.18 1.73 2.46
CA ALA A 183 1.23 1.29 3.38
C ALA A 183 2.64 1.66 2.88
N ILE A 184 2.90 1.46 1.58
CA ILE A 184 4.22 1.72 0.97
C ILE A 184 4.41 3.14 0.43
N GLN A 185 3.42 4.03 0.59
CA GLN A 185 3.40 5.35 -0.05
C GLN A 185 4.62 6.23 0.28
N ALA A 186 5.14 6.15 1.49
CA ALA A 186 6.33 6.89 1.93
C ALA A 186 7.62 6.06 1.88
N SER A 187 7.64 4.94 1.19
CA SER A 187 8.79 4.02 1.07
C SER A 187 8.97 3.54 -0.37
N ALA A 188 8.62 2.29 -0.70
CA ALA A 188 8.75 1.75 -2.06
C ALA A 188 8.00 2.58 -3.11
N GLY A 189 6.82 3.10 -2.78
CA GLY A 189 6.06 3.98 -3.67
C GLY A 189 6.81 5.26 -4.02
N ALA A 190 7.53 5.86 -3.06
CA ALA A 190 8.37 7.04 -3.32
C ALA A 190 9.57 6.74 -4.23
N MET A 191 10.02 5.47 -4.28
CA MET A 191 11.12 4.97 -5.12
C MET A 191 10.63 4.24 -6.39
N LEU A 192 9.36 4.39 -6.74
CA LEU A 192 8.72 3.68 -7.87
C LEU A 192 9.57 3.73 -9.14
N ALA A 193 10.00 4.92 -9.57
CA ALA A 193 10.81 5.07 -10.78
C ALA A 193 12.13 4.28 -10.68
N GLY A 194 12.82 4.38 -9.54
CA GLY A 194 14.07 3.65 -9.33
C GLY A 194 13.90 2.13 -9.32
N ILE A 195 12.75 1.62 -8.87
CA ILE A 195 12.44 0.18 -8.89
C ILE A 195 12.10 -0.28 -10.30
N VAL A 196 11.27 0.48 -11.03
CA VAL A 196 10.86 0.13 -12.40
C VAL A 196 12.02 0.28 -13.37
N ASP A 197 12.85 1.33 -13.24
CA ASP A 197 13.96 1.58 -14.17
C ASP A 197 15.21 0.74 -13.85
N ALA A 198 15.22 -0.08 -12.79
CA ALA A 198 16.34 -0.91 -12.42
C ALA A 198 16.54 -2.05 -13.43
N GLN A 199 17.55 -1.91 -14.30
CA GLN A 199 17.98 -2.91 -15.27
C GLN A 199 19.49 -3.17 -15.15
N PRO A 200 19.95 -4.42 -15.35
CA PRO A 200 21.38 -4.73 -15.30
C PRO A 200 22.14 -4.01 -16.42
N PRO A 201 23.37 -3.53 -16.17
CA PRO A 201 24.18 -2.90 -17.18
C PRO A 201 24.57 -3.91 -18.26
N GLY A 202 24.51 -3.48 -19.51
CA GLY A 202 25.08 -4.19 -20.64
C GLY A 202 24.11 -5.06 -21.43
N ARG A 203 23.68 -4.52 -22.55
CA ARG A 203 23.60 -5.10 -23.91
C ARG A 203 23.33 -4.00 -24.95
N ALA A 204 23.28 -2.77 -24.54
CA ALA A 204 23.34 -1.64 -25.46
C ALA A 204 24.38 -0.63 -24.96
N PRO A 205 25.11 0.08 -25.81
CA PRO A 205 26.04 1.12 -25.38
C PRO A 205 25.20 2.28 -24.81
N VAL A 206 24.99 2.27 -23.50
CA VAL A 206 24.60 3.48 -22.82
C VAL A 206 25.85 4.32 -22.74
N THR A 207 25.84 5.50 -23.30
CA THR A 207 26.86 6.52 -23.08
C THR A 207 26.92 6.79 -21.58
N HIS A 208 27.70 5.99 -20.88
CA HIS A 208 27.97 6.17 -19.47
C HIS A 208 28.90 7.36 -19.35
N THR A 209 28.37 8.47 -18.89
CA THR A 209 29.18 9.40 -18.11
C THR A 209 29.74 8.56 -16.96
N VAL A 210 31.04 8.33 -16.95
CA VAL A 210 31.73 7.63 -15.86
C VAL A 210 31.49 8.46 -14.61
N VAL A 211 30.49 8.07 -13.83
CA VAL A 211 30.27 8.66 -12.51
C VAL A 211 31.37 8.05 -11.64
N PRO A 212 32.28 8.85 -11.06
CA PRO A 212 33.30 8.35 -10.15
C PRO A 212 32.66 7.54 -9.02
N PRO A 213 33.42 6.66 -8.33
CA PRO A 213 32.90 5.87 -7.23
C PRO A 213 32.57 6.79 -6.03
N HIS A 214 31.43 7.47 -6.12
CA HIS A 214 30.96 8.36 -5.05
C HIS A 214 30.12 7.58 -4.04
N ALA A 215 30.23 7.98 -2.79
CA ALA A 215 29.26 7.61 -1.76
C ALA A 215 27.85 8.02 -2.20
N VAL A 216 26.84 7.28 -1.74
CA VAL A 216 25.43 7.66 -1.97
C VAL A 216 25.24 9.11 -1.55
N ASP A 217 24.77 9.95 -2.46
CA ASP A 217 24.42 11.34 -2.14
C ASP A 217 23.05 11.36 -1.44
N VAL A 218 23.08 11.45 -0.12
CA VAL A 218 21.88 11.49 0.72
C VAL A 218 21.02 12.71 0.41
N ALA A 219 21.65 13.85 0.14
CA ALA A 219 20.89 15.05 -0.21
C ALA A 219 20.21 14.90 -1.58
N ALA A 220 20.89 14.27 -2.55
CA ALA A 220 20.28 13.92 -3.83
C ALA A 220 19.18 12.87 -3.66
N LEU A 221 19.38 11.86 -2.80
CA LEU A 221 18.34 10.87 -2.49
C LEU A 221 17.13 11.53 -1.81
N ASP A 222 17.32 12.42 -0.84
CA ASP A 222 16.23 13.18 -0.22
C ASP A 222 15.50 14.04 -1.27
N ARG A 223 16.22 14.68 -2.21
CA ARG A 223 15.62 15.41 -3.32
C ARG A 223 14.83 14.50 -4.27
N GLU A 224 15.40 13.35 -4.64
CA GLU A 224 14.71 12.36 -5.49
C GLU A 224 13.44 11.82 -4.84
N LEU A 225 13.48 11.53 -3.55
CA LEU A 225 12.31 11.09 -2.79
C LEU A 225 11.29 12.21 -2.63
N ARG A 226 11.73 13.47 -2.66
CA ARG A 226 10.90 14.68 -2.55
C ARG A 226 9.89 14.67 -1.41
N LEU A 227 10.15 13.91 -0.35
CA LEU A 227 9.22 13.81 0.78
C LEU A 227 9.10 15.13 1.58
N ARG A 228 10.10 16.03 1.45
CA ARG A 228 10.08 17.35 2.09
C ARG A 228 9.45 18.44 1.22
N ASP A 229 9.48 18.26 -0.11
CA ASP A 229 9.01 19.27 -1.07
C ASP A 229 7.56 19.03 -1.48
N LEU A 230 6.92 17.98 -0.93
CA LEU A 230 5.53 17.70 -1.22
C LEU A 230 4.64 18.76 -0.57
N PRO A 231 3.55 19.18 -1.24
CA PRO A 231 2.56 20.08 -0.67
C PRO A 231 1.68 19.35 0.35
N ILE A 232 2.32 18.61 1.25
CA ILE A 232 1.70 17.87 2.34
C ILE A 232 2.41 18.22 3.64
N GLY A 233 1.68 18.26 4.69
CA GLY A 233 2.18 18.49 6.02
C GLY A 233 1.06 18.21 7.01
N SER A 234 1.29 18.52 8.26
CA SER A 234 0.23 18.51 9.26
C SER A 234 0.73 19.16 10.53
N ASN A 235 -0.18 19.82 11.24
CA ASN A 235 0.06 20.30 12.58
C ASN A 235 -0.89 19.58 13.54
N GLY A 236 -0.40 19.23 14.72
CA GLY A 236 -1.19 18.63 15.77
C GLY A 236 -0.67 19.01 17.14
N TRP A 237 -1.58 19.42 18.03
CA TRP A 237 -1.27 19.72 19.42
C TRP A 237 -2.28 19.00 20.32
N ALA A 238 -1.77 18.26 21.29
CA ALA A 238 -2.57 17.68 22.35
C ALA A 238 -2.21 18.35 23.68
N PHE A 239 -3.21 18.92 24.32
CA PHE A 239 -3.07 19.59 25.62
C PHE A 239 -3.70 18.70 26.71
N GLY A 240 -2.96 18.46 27.77
CA GLY A 240 -3.43 17.74 28.94
C GLY A 240 -4.07 18.68 29.99
N SER A 241 -4.54 18.12 31.10
CA SER A 241 -5.28 18.81 32.16
C SER A 241 -4.56 20.01 32.77
N ALA A 242 -3.21 20.04 32.74
CA ALA A 242 -2.45 21.16 33.26
C ALA A 242 -2.51 22.42 32.38
N ALA A 243 -2.84 22.25 31.10
CA ALA A 243 -2.87 23.33 30.11
C ALA A 243 -4.30 23.74 29.70
N THR A 244 -5.34 23.20 30.36
CA THR A 244 -6.74 23.46 30.01
C THR A 244 -7.53 23.90 31.23
N GLU A 245 -8.40 24.89 31.07
CA GLU A 245 -9.21 25.47 32.15
C GLU A 245 -10.15 24.43 32.77
N ASN A 246 -10.82 23.63 31.93
CA ASN A 246 -11.77 22.60 32.36
C ASN A 246 -11.11 21.27 32.74
N ARG A 247 -9.76 21.22 32.82
CA ARG A 247 -9.00 20.03 33.17
C ARG A 247 -9.20 18.83 32.24
N ARG A 248 -9.83 19.01 31.08
CA ARG A 248 -10.01 17.96 30.05
C ARG A 248 -8.94 18.11 28.98
N GLY A 249 -8.67 17.02 28.24
CA GLY A 249 -7.80 17.08 27.09
C GLY A 249 -8.40 17.89 25.94
N VAL A 250 -7.56 18.60 25.22
CA VAL A 250 -7.91 19.33 23.98
C VAL A 250 -6.96 18.88 22.89
N LEU A 251 -7.50 18.59 21.71
CA LEU A 251 -6.72 18.25 20.52
C LEU A 251 -7.02 19.28 19.43
N LEU A 252 -5.94 19.86 18.86
CA LEU A 252 -5.99 20.54 17.58
C LEU A 252 -5.34 19.62 16.53
N GLY A 253 -6.12 19.21 15.54
CA GLY A 253 -5.68 18.43 14.39
C GLY A 253 -5.86 19.24 13.11
N ASN A 254 -4.77 19.52 12.40
CA ASN A 254 -4.78 20.30 11.16
C ASN A 254 -3.93 19.57 10.10
N PRO A 255 -4.50 18.56 9.43
CA PRO A 255 -3.84 17.85 8.34
C PRO A 255 -3.82 18.70 7.07
N HIS A 256 -2.65 18.81 6.42
CA HIS A 256 -2.47 19.45 5.13
C HIS A 256 -2.28 18.37 4.07
N PHE A 257 -3.37 17.90 3.49
CA PHE A 257 -3.35 16.84 2.48
C PHE A 257 -4.00 17.31 1.18
N PRO A 258 -3.67 16.67 0.03
CA PRO A 258 -4.23 17.05 -1.25
C PRO A 258 -5.75 16.95 -1.26
N TRP A 259 -6.42 17.90 -1.90
CA TRP A 259 -7.86 17.89 -2.13
C TRP A 259 -8.24 17.09 -3.38
N THR A 260 -7.25 16.55 -4.05
CA THR A 260 -7.36 15.70 -5.23
C THR A 260 -6.86 14.29 -4.90
N THR A 261 -7.12 13.32 -5.76
CA THR A 261 -6.74 11.92 -5.61
C THR A 261 -7.39 11.23 -4.40
N THR A 262 -7.07 9.97 -4.16
CA THR A 262 -7.55 9.21 -2.99
C THR A 262 -6.88 9.64 -1.68
N ASN A 263 -5.99 10.63 -1.70
CA ASN A 263 -5.47 11.26 -0.49
C ASN A 263 -6.42 12.33 0.07
N ARG A 264 -7.47 12.72 -0.68
CA ARG A 264 -8.52 13.59 -0.20
C ARG A 264 -9.29 12.94 0.95
N PHE A 265 -9.42 13.66 2.05
CA PHE A 265 -10.23 13.22 3.17
C PHE A 265 -11.72 13.22 2.84
N TYR A 266 -12.43 12.28 3.47
CA TYR A 266 -13.88 12.15 3.40
C TYR A 266 -14.44 12.15 4.80
N GLU A 267 -15.14 13.22 5.17
CA GLU A 267 -15.73 13.35 6.50
C GLU A 267 -16.96 12.44 6.63
N VAL A 268 -17.06 11.72 7.74
CA VAL A 268 -18.08 10.71 7.98
C VAL A 268 -18.31 10.49 9.47
N HIS A 269 -19.55 10.18 9.84
CA HIS A 269 -19.91 9.68 11.17
C HIS A 269 -20.36 8.22 11.05
N LEU A 270 -19.76 7.33 11.82
CA LEU A 270 -19.96 5.89 11.77
C LEU A 270 -20.49 5.39 13.12
N THR A 271 -21.66 4.72 13.13
CA THR A 271 -22.29 4.22 14.36
C THR A 271 -22.71 2.75 14.21
N VAL A 272 -22.20 1.91 15.12
CA VAL A 272 -22.77 0.58 15.43
C VAL A 272 -23.20 0.64 16.90
N PRO A 273 -24.51 0.66 17.21
CA PRO A 273 -24.98 0.87 18.57
C PRO A 273 -24.33 -0.05 19.61
N GLY A 274 -23.79 0.53 20.67
CA GLY A 274 -23.10 -0.20 21.74
C GLY A 274 -21.69 -0.68 21.40
N LYS A 275 -21.21 -0.54 20.15
CA LYS A 275 -19.88 -1.02 19.72
C LYS A 275 -18.98 0.07 19.15
N LEU A 276 -19.54 1.00 18.39
CA LEU A 276 -18.79 2.06 17.72
C LEU A 276 -19.66 3.31 17.59
N ASP A 277 -19.09 4.47 17.91
CA ASP A 277 -19.67 5.78 17.65
C ASP A 277 -18.54 6.79 17.45
N VAL A 278 -18.20 7.08 16.19
CA VAL A 278 -16.99 7.80 15.82
C VAL A 278 -17.26 8.76 14.67
N MET A 279 -16.77 9.99 14.77
CA MET A 279 -16.84 10.98 13.72
C MET A 279 -15.45 11.51 13.35
N GLY A 280 -15.26 11.85 12.08
CA GLY A 280 -14.03 12.44 11.59
C GLY A 280 -13.81 12.14 10.11
N ALA A 281 -12.56 12.11 9.69
CA ALA A 281 -12.16 11.97 8.30
C ALA A 281 -11.54 10.60 8.01
N SER A 282 -12.04 9.95 6.98
CA SER A 282 -11.43 8.78 6.35
C SER A 282 -10.47 9.20 5.25
N ILE A 283 -9.37 8.46 5.07
CA ILE A 283 -8.46 8.60 3.94
C ILE A 283 -8.61 7.42 2.98
N ALA A 284 -8.38 7.66 1.70
CA ALA A 284 -8.26 6.61 0.67
C ALA A 284 -9.50 5.72 0.50
N ALA A 285 -10.67 6.21 0.84
CA ALA A 285 -11.92 5.44 0.78
C ALA A 285 -11.94 4.21 1.70
N PHE A 286 -11.13 4.16 2.77
CA PHE A 286 -11.20 3.08 3.73
C PHE A 286 -12.41 3.21 4.65
N PRO A 287 -13.02 2.08 5.04
CA PRO A 287 -14.23 2.09 5.86
C PRO A 287 -13.95 2.37 7.35
N VAL A 288 -13.03 3.26 7.66
CA VAL A 288 -12.61 3.64 9.01
C VAL A 288 -12.36 5.13 9.11
N VAL A 289 -12.47 5.70 10.29
CA VAL A 289 -12.07 7.08 10.58
C VAL A 289 -10.57 7.10 10.89
N SER A 290 -9.80 7.78 10.03
CA SER A 290 -8.35 7.88 10.17
C SER A 290 -7.94 8.98 11.15
N ILE A 291 -8.62 10.12 11.11
CA ILE A 291 -8.47 11.26 12.02
C ILE A 291 -9.84 11.63 12.54
N GLY A 292 -10.02 11.72 13.84
CA GLY A 292 -11.36 12.00 14.39
C GLY A 292 -11.44 11.90 15.89
N PHE A 293 -12.65 11.65 16.34
CA PHE A 293 -12.97 11.55 17.77
C PHE A 293 -14.17 10.64 18.00
N ASN A 294 -14.21 10.09 19.20
CA ASN A 294 -15.39 9.47 19.80
C ASN A 294 -15.75 10.23 21.08
N ARG A 295 -16.65 9.68 21.89
CA ARG A 295 -17.09 10.32 23.15
C ARG A 295 -15.95 10.58 24.14
N ASP A 296 -14.87 9.78 24.11
CA ASP A 296 -13.88 9.71 25.18
C ASP A 296 -12.50 10.20 24.76
N VAL A 297 -12.16 10.16 23.47
CA VAL A 297 -10.82 10.47 22.95
C VAL A 297 -10.88 11.07 21.55
N ALA A 298 -9.94 11.96 21.25
CA ALA A 298 -9.72 12.51 19.91
C ALA A 298 -8.28 12.20 19.47
N TRP A 299 -8.06 11.99 18.15
CA TRP A 299 -6.75 11.73 17.59
C TRP A 299 -6.57 12.38 16.23
N THR A 300 -5.32 12.69 15.92
CA THR A 300 -4.87 13.17 14.61
C THR A 300 -3.54 12.51 14.26
N HIS A 301 -3.16 12.65 12.99
CA HIS A 301 -1.88 12.18 12.49
C HIS A 301 -1.09 13.32 11.85
N THR A 302 0.24 13.27 11.99
CA THR A 302 1.16 14.11 11.24
C THR A 302 2.18 13.23 10.51
N VAL A 303 2.72 13.67 9.39
CA VAL A 303 3.73 12.90 8.66
C VAL A 303 4.97 12.70 9.55
N SER A 304 5.40 11.45 9.71
CA SER A 304 6.61 11.10 10.42
C SER A 304 7.84 11.23 9.53
N THR A 305 8.95 11.74 10.09
CA THR A 305 10.25 11.78 9.40
C THR A 305 11.03 10.47 9.51
N GLY A 306 10.53 9.50 10.27
CA GLY A 306 11.13 8.18 10.41
C GLY A 306 11.20 7.43 9.08
N ARG A 307 12.30 6.70 8.86
CA ARG A 307 12.47 5.88 7.64
C ARG A 307 11.86 4.51 7.84
N ARG A 308 11.05 4.10 6.86
CA ARG A 308 10.30 2.84 6.87
C ARG A 308 10.93 1.78 5.97
N PHE A 309 12.16 2.01 5.54
CA PHE A 309 12.90 1.12 4.64
C PHE A 309 14.40 1.18 4.94
N THR A 310 15.12 0.18 4.46
CA THR A 310 16.59 0.16 4.38
C THR A 310 17.03 -0.07 2.94
N LEU A 311 18.17 0.52 2.59
CA LEU A 311 18.85 0.29 1.33
C LEU A 311 20.09 -0.56 1.57
N PHE A 312 20.30 -1.55 0.70
CA PHE A 312 21.45 -2.46 0.73
C PHE A 312 22.32 -2.20 -0.50
N GLU A 313 23.57 -1.84 -0.29
CA GLU A 313 24.55 -1.85 -1.37
C GLU A 313 25.04 -3.29 -1.58
N LEU A 314 24.86 -3.81 -2.78
CA LEU A 314 25.23 -5.16 -3.19
C LEU A 314 26.54 -5.09 -3.96
N ARG A 315 27.57 -5.82 -3.52
CA ARG A 315 28.73 -6.10 -4.33
C ARG A 315 28.38 -7.21 -5.32
N LEU A 316 28.67 -7.00 -6.60
CA LEU A 316 28.36 -7.96 -7.66
C LEU A 316 29.54 -8.88 -7.97
N ALA A 317 29.23 -10.06 -8.47
CA ALA A 317 30.24 -10.99 -8.97
C ALA A 317 30.88 -10.46 -10.26
N GLU A 318 32.14 -10.73 -10.45
CA GLU A 318 32.85 -10.35 -11.65
C GLU A 318 32.22 -11.04 -12.89
N GLY A 319 31.98 -10.27 -13.94
CA GLY A 319 31.39 -10.77 -15.20
C GLY A 319 29.87 -11.06 -15.14
N ASP A 320 29.21 -10.99 -13.97
CA ASP A 320 27.77 -11.23 -13.84
C ASP A 320 27.08 -10.17 -12.97
N PRO A 321 26.53 -9.11 -13.56
CA PRO A 321 25.87 -8.03 -12.83
C PRO A 321 24.54 -8.43 -12.20
N THR A 322 24.06 -9.66 -12.38
CA THR A 322 22.84 -10.19 -11.76
C THR A 322 23.14 -11.22 -10.67
N THR A 323 24.39 -11.34 -10.25
CA THR A 323 24.82 -12.16 -9.09
C THR A 323 25.50 -11.25 -8.07
N TYR A 324 25.00 -11.24 -6.83
CA TYR A 324 25.55 -10.46 -5.72
C TYR A 324 26.26 -11.37 -4.71
N LEU A 325 27.17 -10.79 -3.93
CA LEU A 325 27.98 -11.51 -2.96
C LEU A 325 27.51 -11.20 -1.54
N VAL A 326 27.19 -12.25 -0.77
CA VAL A 326 26.93 -12.18 0.66
C VAL A 326 28.08 -12.91 1.38
N ASP A 327 28.88 -12.17 2.12
CA ASP A 327 30.09 -12.69 2.78
C ASP A 327 31.04 -13.47 1.84
N GLY A 328 31.11 -13.03 0.57
CA GLY A 328 31.91 -13.65 -0.47
C GLY A 328 31.19 -14.79 -1.22
N THR A 329 30.05 -15.25 -0.73
CA THR A 329 29.25 -16.29 -1.40
C THR A 329 28.35 -15.66 -2.47
N PRO A 330 28.34 -16.22 -3.71
CA PRO A 330 27.50 -15.70 -4.79
C PRO A 330 26.05 -16.12 -4.64
N HIS A 331 25.14 -15.14 -4.83
CA HIS A 331 23.69 -15.30 -4.83
C HIS A 331 23.12 -14.72 -6.11
N LYS A 332 22.35 -15.51 -6.86
CA LYS A 332 21.71 -15.04 -8.09
C LYS A 332 20.47 -14.22 -7.76
N MET A 333 20.31 -13.07 -8.41
CA MET A 333 19.06 -12.32 -8.36
C MET A 333 17.95 -13.10 -9.05
N THR A 334 16.73 -13.03 -8.53
CA THR A 334 15.55 -13.64 -9.16
C THR A 334 14.99 -12.65 -10.18
N ALA A 335 15.09 -13.01 -11.47
CA ALA A 335 14.44 -12.26 -12.54
C ALA A 335 12.97 -12.64 -12.62
N ARG A 336 12.08 -11.66 -12.44
CA ARG A 336 10.63 -11.87 -12.48
C ARG A 336 10.01 -10.97 -13.53
N THR A 337 9.54 -11.59 -14.64
CA THR A 337 8.89 -10.89 -15.73
C THR A 337 7.39 -10.81 -15.50
N ILE A 338 6.86 -9.60 -15.56
CA ILE A 338 5.42 -9.33 -15.56
C ILE A 338 4.98 -8.86 -16.94
N ALA A 339 3.68 -8.92 -17.21
CA ALA A 339 3.13 -8.38 -18.45
C ALA A 339 1.90 -7.52 -18.14
N PHE A 340 1.70 -6.47 -18.92
CA PHE A 340 0.55 -5.59 -18.86
C PHE A 340 0.14 -5.13 -20.26
N ASP A 341 -1.13 -4.79 -20.41
CA ASP A 341 -1.71 -4.38 -21.67
C ASP A 341 -1.63 -2.86 -21.82
N VAL A 342 -1.34 -2.39 -23.03
CA VAL A 342 -1.24 -0.97 -23.38
C VAL A 342 -2.16 -0.69 -24.55
N LYS A 343 -3.07 0.27 -24.41
CA LYS A 343 -3.94 0.73 -25.51
C LYS A 343 -3.19 1.79 -26.32
N LEU A 344 -2.93 1.48 -27.55
CA LEU A 344 -2.28 2.40 -28.51
C LEU A 344 -3.25 3.47 -28.99
N PRO A 345 -2.78 4.58 -29.59
CA PRO A 345 -3.65 5.65 -30.11
C PRO A 345 -4.65 5.17 -31.19
N ASP A 346 -4.31 4.11 -31.93
CA ASP A 346 -5.17 3.49 -32.94
C ASP A 346 -6.20 2.51 -32.35
N GLY A 347 -6.24 2.37 -31.01
CA GLY A 347 -7.16 1.51 -30.28
C GLY A 347 -6.70 0.06 -30.12
N ARG A 348 -5.62 -0.39 -30.78
CA ARG A 348 -5.06 -1.73 -30.60
C ARG A 348 -4.50 -1.90 -29.19
N ILE A 349 -4.61 -3.11 -28.67
CA ILE A 349 -3.97 -3.50 -27.41
C ILE A 349 -2.63 -4.18 -27.70
N GLU A 350 -1.55 -3.58 -27.20
CA GLU A 350 -0.21 -4.13 -27.21
C GLU A 350 0.08 -4.74 -25.83
N ARG A 351 0.61 -5.96 -25.82
CA ARG A 351 1.07 -6.58 -24.58
C ARG A 351 2.55 -6.29 -24.39
N ARG A 352 2.88 -5.56 -23.31
CA ARG A 352 4.26 -5.24 -22.93
C ARG A 352 4.70 -6.10 -21.76
N ALA A 353 5.98 -6.45 -21.76
CA ALA A 353 6.62 -7.16 -20.65
C ALA A 353 7.64 -6.25 -19.96
N HIS A 354 7.81 -6.46 -18.65
CA HIS A 354 8.82 -5.79 -17.85
C HIS A 354 9.44 -6.78 -16.87
N THR A 355 10.77 -6.76 -16.71
CA THR A 355 11.49 -7.67 -15.82
C THR A 355 12.00 -6.91 -14.61
N PHE A 356 11.60 -7.37 -13.43
CA PHE A 356 12.16 -6.95 -12.13
C PHE A 356 13.21 -7.94 -11.68
N TYR A 357 14.13 -7.44 -10.88
CA TYR A 357 15.17 -8.26 -10.25
C TYR A 357 15.02 -8.14 -8.74
N ASP A 358 14.80 -9.29 -8.11
CA ASP A 358 14.61 -9.39 -6.67
C ASP A 358 15.81 -10.07 -6.01
N THR A 359 16.13 -9.65 -4.79
CA THR A 359 17.15 -10.23 -3.94
C THR A 359 16.51 -10.68 -2.61
N GLU A 360 17.25 -11.35 -1.75
CA GLU A 360 16.78 -11.62 -0.38
C GLU A 360 16.49 -10.34 0.44
N TYR A 361 17.07 -9.20 0.01
CA TYR A 361 16.86 -7.89 0.63
C TYR A 361 15.68 -7.10 0.03
N GLY A 362 15.05 -7.61 -1.02
CA GLY A 362 13.95 -6.98 -1.76
C GLY A 362 14.30 -6.63 -3.19
N PRO A 363 13.47 -5.84 -3.89
CA PRO A 363 13.70 -5.47 -5.27
C PRO A 363 14.96 -4.62 -5.44
N VAL A 364 15.62 -4.81 -6.58
CA VAL A 364 16.72 -3.93 -6.99
C VAL A 364 16.15 -2.55 -7.33
N VAL A 365 16.87 -1.52 -6.91
CA VAL A 365 16.55 -0.12 -7.17
C VAL A 365 17.75 0.59 -7.78
N SER A 366 17.53 1.39 -8.83
CA SER A 366 18.56 2.19 -9.50
C SER A 366 18.14 3.65 -9.51
N MET A 367 18.93 4.50 -8.86
CA MET A 367 18.72 5.96 -8.76
C MET A 367 20.04 6.67 -9.02
N PRO A 368 20.50 6.75 -10.30
CA PRO A 368 21.81 7.31 -10.64
C PRO A 368 22.02 8.75 -10.15
N ALA A 369 20.98 9.57 -10.21
CA ALA A 369 21.01 10.96 -9.73
C ALA A 369 21.30 11.06 -8.22
N ALA A 370 20.96 10.00 -7.45
CA ALA A 370 21.28 9.89 -6.03
C ALA A 370 22.57 9.09 -5.76
N GLY A 371 23.42 8.85 -6.76
CA GLY A 371 24.65 8.07 -6.62
C GLY A 371 24.40 6.56 -6.45
N MET A 372 23.21 6.06 -6.81
CA MET A 372 22.83 4.66 -6.70
C MET A 372 22.57 4.02 -8.09
N PRO A 373 23.56 4.01 -9.02
CA PRO A 373 23.42 3.32 -10.29
C PRO A 373 23.56 1.81 -10.11
N TRP A 374 22.91 1.04 -10.95
CA TRP A 374 23.27 -0.37 -11.14
C TRP A 374 24.44 -0.45 -12.12
N THR A 375 25.60 -0.90 -11.65
CA THR A 375 26.84 -1.03 -12.44
C THR A 375 27.24 -2.49 -12.58
N THR A 376 28.35 -2.78 -13.25
CA THR A 376 28.93 -4.13 -13.30
C THR A 376 29.53 -4.58 -11.97
N GLN A 377 29.76 -3.66 -11.03
CA GLN A 377 30.43 -3.93 -9.74
C GLN A 377 29.48 -3.85 -8.54
N LYS A 378 28.40 -3.05 -8.64
CA LYS A 378 27.46 -2.83 -7.54
C LYS A 378 26.04 -2.55 -8.02
N ALA A 379 25.10 -2.93 -7.19
CA ALA A 379 23.67 -2.59 -7.30
C ALA A 379 23.13 -2.21 -5.92
N TYR A 380 21.87 -1.84 -5.86
CA TYR A 380 21.19 -1.50 -4.60
C TYR A 380 19.86 -2.25 -4.52
N ALA A 381 19.51 -2.72 -3.33
CA ALA A 381 18.22 -3.34 -3.05
C ALA A 381 17.47 -2.58 -1.96
N LEU A 382 16.15 -2.59 -2.04
CA LEU A 382 15.25 -1.91 -1.11
C LEU A 382 14.50 -2.93 -0.26
N ARG A 383 14.65 -2.87 1.08
CA ARG A 383 13.76 -3.56 2.01
C ARG A 383 12.78 -2.57 2.63
N ASP A 384 11.51 -2.74 2.33
CA ASP A 384 10.41 -1.92 2.85
C ASP A 384 9.74 -2.63 4.03
N ALA A 385 9.70 -1.98 5.19
CA ALA A 385 9.10 -2.53 6.40
C ALA A 385 7.56 -2.56 6.35
N ASN A 386 6.95 -1.80 5.45
CA ASN A 386 5.50 -1.74 5.26
C ASN A 386 4.99 -2.60 4.10
N ARG A 387 5.86 -3.24 3.33
CA ARG A 387 5.41 -4.17 2.28
C ARG A 387 4.63 -5.32 2.91
N GLY A 388 3.41 -5.56 2.42
CA GLY A 388 2.50 -6.54 3.00
C GLY A 388 1.89 -6.14 4.35
N ASN A 389 1.96 -4.87 4.74
CA ASN A 389 1.32 -4.38 5.96
C ASN A 389 -0.18 -4.19 5.75
N THR A 390 -0.97 -5.19 6.12
CA THR A 390 -2.44 -5.20 5.98
C THR A 390 -3.18 -4.78 7.26
N ARG A 391 -2.48 -4.35 8.32
CA ARG A 391 -3.03 -4.12 9.67
C ARG A 391 -3.64 -2.74 9.87
N MET A 392 -3.65 -1.90 8.83
CA MET A 392 -4.06 -0.49 8.91
C MET A 392 -5.52 -0.33 9.34
N ILE A 393 -6.43 -1.13 8.76
CA ILE A 393 -7.86 -1.07 9.09
C ILE A 393 -8.11 -1.49 10.53
N ASP A 394 -7.46 -2.56 11.00
CA ASP A 394 -7.51 -2.97 12.42
C ASP A 394 -6.99 -1.87 13.34
N ALA A 395 -5.88 -1.21 12.99
CA ALA A 395 -5.34 -0.14 13.81
C ALA A 395 -6.33 1.01 13.99
N TRP A 396 -6.90 1.54 12.90
CA TRP A 396 -7.86 2.64 12.99
C TRP A 396 -9.19 2.23 13.59
N LEU A 397 -9.67 1.01 13.37
CA LEU A 397 -10.87 0.50 14.01
C LEU A 397 -10.69 0.42 15.54
N HIS A 398 -9.56 -0.12 16.01
CA HIS A 398 -9.27 -0.18 17.44
C HIS A 398 -9.00 1.20 18.06
N ILE A 399 -8.40 2.15 17.33
CA ILE A 399 -8.30 3.55 17.74
C ILE A 399 -9.70 4.14 17.94
N ALA A 400 -10.60 3.93 16.99
CA ALA A 400 -11.97 4.43 17.05
C ALA A 400 -12.79 3.85 18.22
N GLN A 401 -12.43 2.67 18.72
CA GLN A 401 -13.03 2.00 19.88
C GLN A 401 -12.34 2.36 21.21
N ALA A 402 -11.23 3.11 21.17
CA ALA A 402 -10.47 3.42 22.38
C ALA A 402 -11.27 4.35 23.32
N GLY A 403 -11.23 4.08 24.62
CA GLY A 403 -11.84 4.92 25.67
C GLY A 403 -10.87 5.94 26.28
N ASP A 404 -9.57 5.89 25.91
CA ASP A 404 -8.55 6.78 26.42
C ASP A 404 -7.28 6.74 25.57
N VAL A 405 -6.31 7.63 25.83
CA VAL A 405 -5.02 7.66 25.08
C VAL A 405 -4.20 6.39 25.26
N ALA A 406 -4.32 5.68 26.38
CA ALA A 406 -3.65 4.40 26.59
C ALA A 406 -4.24 3.31 25.67
N GLY A 407 -5.57 3.34 25.43
CA GLY A 407 -6.24 2.51 24.44
C GLY A 407 -5.73 2.76 23.04
N ILE A 408 -5.55 4.02 22.63
CA ILE A 408 -4.94 4.38 21.33
C ILE A 408 -3.51 3.80 21.26
N HIS A 409 -2.70 3.99 22.29
CA HIS A 409 -1.33 3.47 22.30
C HIS A 409 -1.30 1.94 22.15
N ARG A 410 -2.24 1.21 22.77
CA ARG A 410 -2.37 -0.24 22.56
C ARG A 410 -2.79 -0.58 21.12
N ALA A 411 -3.74 0.16 20.56
CA ALA A 411 -4.25 -0.07 19.20
C ALA A 411 -3.17 0.05 18.13
N ILE A 412 -2.34 1.10 18.19
CA ILE A 412 -1.24 1.29 17.24
C ILE A 412 -0.07 0.33 17.44
N GLY A 413 -0.01 -0.38 18.56
CA GLY A 413 0.99 -1.41 18.85
C GLY A 413 0.97 -2.60 17.87
N ASN A 414 -0.08 -2.74 17.06
CA ASN A 414 -0.12 -3.69 15.96
C ASN A 414 0.76 -3.28 14.77
N LEU A 415 1.39 -2.09 14.79
CA LEU A 415 2.23 -1.51 13.74
C LEU A 415 1.49 -1.35 12.40
N GLY A 416 0.17 -1.14 12.45
CA GLY A 416 -0.68 -0.97 11.27
C GLY A 416 -0.58 0.43 10.66
N ILE A 417 -0.31 1.44 11.47
CA ILE A 417 -0.15 2.82 10.99
C ILE A 417 1.23 2.97 10.33
N PRO A 418 1.30 3.27 9.01
CA PRO A 418 2.53 2.98 8.28
C PRO A 418 3.62 4.06 8.36
N TRP A 419 3.26 5.35 8.34
CA TRP A 419 4.27 6.42 8.16
C TRP A 419 3.88 7.76 8.78
N VAL A 420 3.00 7.74 9.80
CA VAL A 420 2.57 8.95 10.49
C VAL A 420 2.76 8.84 12.00
N ASN A 421 2.97 9.99 12.65
CA ASN A 421 2.87 10.13 14.10
C ASN A 421 1.39 10.06 14.50
N THR A 422 1.12 9.65 15.72
CA THR A 422 -0.20 9.71 16.34
C THR A 422 -0.19 10.68 17.50
N ILE A 423 -1.10 11.64 17.49
CA ILE A 423 -1.28 12.67 18.50
C ILE A 423 -2.72 12.56 19.00
N ALA A 424 -2.91 12.48 20.33
CA ALA A 424 -4.23 12.26 20.89
C ALA A 424 -4.42 12.97 22.22
N ALA A 425 -5.68 13.27 22.57
CA ALA A 425 -6.07 13.76 23.89
C ALA A 425 -7.36 13.08 24.33
N ASP A 426 -7.51 12.78 25.63
CA ASP A 426 -8.69 12.17 26.17
C ASP A 426 -9.46 13.09 27.14
N ARG A 427 -10.73 12.77 27.39
CA ARG A 427 -11.61 13.52 28.28
C ARG A 427 -11.12 13.59 29.72
N ASN A 428 -10.17 12.71 30.12
CA ASN A 428 -9.59 12.69 31.47
C ASN A 428 -8.37 13.61 31.60
N GLY A 429 -8.07 14.41 30.58
CA GLY A 429 -6.98 15.37 30.59
C GLY A 429 -5.60 14.77 30.32
N ARG A 430 -5.53 13.59 29.69
CA ARG A 430 -4.26 13.00 29.26
C ARG A 430 -3.99 13.34 27.79
N ALA A 431 -2.74 13.59 27.46
CA ALA A 431 -2.26 13.83 26.10
C ALA A 431 -1.22 12.78 25.71
N LEU A 432 -1.14 12.46 24.42
CA LEU A 432 -0.24 11.46 23.85
C LEU A 432 0.38 12.01 22.56
N PHE A 433 1.70 11.82 22.42
CA PHE A 433 2.41 11.88 21.15
C PHE A 433 3.27 10.62 21.01
N VAL A 434 3.11 9.93 19.90
CA VAL A 434 3.90 8.72 19.60
C VAL A 434 4.19 8.59 18.12
N ASP A 435 5.36 8.06 17.79
CA ASP A 435 5.72 7.57 16.46
C ASP A 435 5.90 6.04 16.53
N VAL A 436 4.79 5.31 16.34
CA VAL A 436 4.75 3.84 16.39
C VAL A 436 4.28 3.31 15.04
N SER A 437 5.21 2.70 14.31
CA SER A 437 4.94 2.12 12.99
C SER A 437 5.96 1.02 12.67
N ALA A 438 5.73 0.26 11.61
CA ALA A 438 6.70 -0.71 11.13
C ALA A 438 7.97 0.01 10.66
N THR A 439 9.09 -0.26 11.30
CA THR A 439 10.42 0.26 10.94
C THR A 439 11.39 -0.90 10.82
N PRO A 440 12.45 -0.76 9.98
CA PRO A 440 13.49 -1.76 9.90
C PRO A 440 14.15 -2.01 11.28
N ASP A 441 14.30 -3.28 11.66
CA ASP A 441 15.03 -3.65 12.88
C ASP A 441 16.53 -3.66 12.60
N VAL A 442 17.18 -2.53 12.94
CA VAL A 442 18.61 -2.30 12.72
C VAL A 442 19.31 -2.17 14.04
N SER A 443 20.25 -3.07 14.34
CA SER A 443 21.02 -3.01 15.57
C SER A 443 21.95 -1.78 15.64
N ALA A 444 22.21 -1.28 16.85
CA ALA A 444 23.14 -0.17 17.05
C ALA A 444 24.55 -0.49 16.53
N GLU A 445 24.98 -1.75 16.62
CA GLU A 445 26.26 -2.21 16.08
C GLU A 445 26.28 -2.12 14.55
N THR A 446 25.19 -2.53 13.90
CA THR A 446 25.06 -2.42 12.45
C THR A 446 25.04 -0.97 12.01
N LEU A 447 24.33 -0.09 12.73
CA LEU A 447 24.36 1.35 12.46
C LEU A 447 25.79 1.91 12.55
N LYS A 448 26.58 1.52 13.57
CA LYS A 448 27.97 1.92 13.69
C LYS A 448 28.85 1.43 12.55
N ARG A 449 28.69 0.15 12.13
CA ARG A 449 29.43 -0.39 10.98
C ARG A 449 29.11 0.31 9.67
N CYS A 450 27.85 0.70 9.45
CA CYS A 450 27.40 1.42 8.27
C CYS A 450 27.86 2.89 8.29
N ALA A 451 27.90 3.54 9.46
CA ALA A 451 28.31 4.93 9.59
C ALA A 451 29.80 5.17 9.28
N HIS A 452 30.67 4.16 9.45
CA HIS A 452 32.13 4.30 9.30
C HIS A 452 32.64 4.22 7.86
N ARG A 453 31.83 3.90 6.86
CA ARG A 453 32.25 3.84 5.47
C ARG A 453 31.93 5.12 4.69
N ARG A 454 32.81 6.15 4.87
CA ARG A 454 32.96 7.33 4.01
C ARG A 454 31.69 8.18 3.78
N TRP A 455 31.10 8.65 4.86
CA TRP A 455 30.22 9.81 4.80
C TRP A 455 31.06 11.08 5.10
N PRO A 456 30.86 12.18 4.38
CA PRO A 456 31.50 13.44 4.75
C PRO A 456 31.10 13.81 6.18
N SER A 457 32.04 14.34 6.96
CA SER A 457 31.96 14.67 8.37
C SER A 457 30.86 15.67 8.80
N GLY A 458 29.89 15.96 7.93
CA GLY A 458 28.73 16.80 8.20
C GLY A 458 27.41 16.07 8.42
N CYS A 459 27.36 14.74 8.27
CA CYS A 459 26.11 13.98 8.26
C CYS A 459 25.55 13.56 9.62
N LEU A 460 26.18 13.92 10.74
CA LEU A 460 25.65 13.67 12.09
C LEU A 460 24.37 14.45 12.43
N LYS A 461 23.92 15.37 11.56
CA LYS A 461 22.66 16.12 11.70
C LYS A 461 21.57 15.72 10.69
N ALA A 462 21.85 14.78 9.77
CA ALA A 462 20.85 14.27 8.84
C ALA A 462 20.22 12.99 9.38
N PRO A 463 18.92 12.75 9.16
CA PRO A 463 18.27 11.50 9.57
C PRO A 463 18.99 10.30 8.95
N ALA A 464 19.29 9.30 9.78
CA ALA A 464 20.15 8.18 9.45
C ALA A 464 19.65 7.36 8.26
N TRP A 465 20.30 7.52 7.13
CA TRP A 465 20.23 6.61 6.00
C TRP A 465 21.38 5.60 6.16
N CYS A 466 21.08 4.32 6.26
CA CYS A 466 22.10 3.29 6.24
C CYS A 466 22.13 2.62 4.87
N CYS A 467 23.23 2.79 4.15
CA CYS A 467 23.61 1.86 3.11
C CYS A 467 24.30 0.65 3.75
N TRP A 468 23.68 -0.49 3.67
CA TRP A 468 24.23 -1.75 4.13
C TRP A 468 25.08 -2.35 3.01
N THR A 469 26.33 -2.64 3.29
CA THR A 469 27.01 -3.65 2.49
C THR A 469 26.49 -5.03 2.93
N ALA A 470 26.19 -5.90 2.00
CA ALA A 470 25.77 -7.27 2.27
C ALA A 470 26.92 -8.07 2.91
N ARG A 471 27.15 -7.82 4.20
CA ARG A 471 27.97 -8.64 5.08
C ARG A 471 27.06 -9.07 6.22
N ALA A 472 26.78 -10.38 6.28
CA ALA A 472 26.12 -11.11 7.36
C ALA A 472 25.12 -10.29 8.22
N ALA A 473 23.87 -10.18 7.78
CA ALA A 473 22.77 -10.12 8.72
C ALA A 473 22.44 -11.57 9.08
N PRO A 474 22.38 -11.95 10.37
CA PRO A 474 21.90 -13.28 10.71
C PRO A 474 20.48 -13.44 10.17
N ALA A 475 20.25 -14.53 9.44
CA ALA A 475 18.95 -14.97 8.99
C ALA A 475 18.13 -15.41 10.22
N THR A 476 17.57 -14.48 10.95
CA THR A 476 16.62 -14.78 12.01
C THR A 476 15.29 -14.13 11.65
N GLY A 477 14.41 -14.95 11.06
CA GLY A 477 12.97 -14.69 11.05
C GLY A 477 12.48 -14.70 12.51
N ARG A 478 12.68 -13.61 13.24
CA ARG A 478 12.06 -13.38 14.55
C ARG A 478 11.18 -12.16 14.53
N SER A 479 9.99 -12.34 15.04
CA SER A 479 8.97 -11.34 15.29
C SER A 479 9.57 -10.05 15.84
N ILE A 480 9.20 -8.93 15.22
CA ILE A 480 9.50 -7.58 15.66
C ILE A 480 8.91 -7.39 17.07
N ARG A 481 9.74 -7.35 18.10
CA ARG A 481 9.31 -6.92 19.44
C ARG A 481 9.47 -5.40 19.57
N PRO A 482 8.45 -4.67 20.01
CA PRO A 482 8.58 -3.24 20.25
C PRO A 482 9.56 -3.00 21.40
N ARG A 483 10.63 -2.22 21.17
CA ARG A 483 11.45 -1.69 22.25
C ARG A 483 10.75 -0.47 22.85
N ARG A 484 10.56 -0.49 24.16
CA ARG A 484 10.10 0.65 24.94
C ARG A 484 11.19 1.70 24.93
N CYS A 485 10.91 2.89 24.42
CA CYS A 485 11.68 4.08 24.77
C CYS A 485 11.39 4.37 26.25
N ARG A 486 12.41 4.31 27.11
CA ARG A 486 12.32 4.86 28.48
C ARG A 486 12.56 6.36 28.39
N GLY A 487 11.65 7.07 29.00
CA GLY A 487 11.50 8.44 29.46
C GLY A 487 12.39 9.54 28.99
#